data_e6ab29d0a7ca36b5d40b162c03e0281b
#
_entry.id   e6ab29d0a7ca36b5d40b162c03e0281b
#
_cell.length_a   1.000
_cell.length_b   1.000
_cell.length_c   1.000
_cell.angle_alpha   90.00
_cell.angle_beta   90.00
_cell.angle_gamma   90.00
#
_symmetry.space_group_name_H-M   'P 1'
#
loop_
_entity.id
_entity.type
_entity.pdbx_description
1 polymer ?
#
loop_
_entity_poly.entity_id
_entity_poly.type
_entity_poly.pdbx_seq_one_letter_code
_entity_poly.pdbx_strand_id
1 'polypeptide(L)'
;HLLVGLLYNIEYIAKSKGQAELSPLTHQNDIFQRLISLVNTYSKTERNVSFYANKLCLTPRYLNTVIRQTSQQTVMDWINQSIILEAKVLLKHSNRLVYQISDELNFPNPSFFSKFFKRMTGMTPQEYQKN
;
A
#
# COMPACT_ATOMS: atom_id res chain seq x y z
N HIS A 1 1.08 1.48 16.92
CA HIS A 1 1.19 1.36 17.48
C HIS A 1 1.20 1.16 17.78
N LEU A 2 1.15 1.26 17.47
CA LEU A 2 1.34 1.07 18.19
C LEU A 2 1.33 0.66 18.50
N LEU A 3 1.00 1.19 18.14
CA LEU A 3 1.21 0.92 18.88
C LEU A 3 1.41 0.57 18.87
N VAL A 4 1.65 0.62 18.47
CA VAL A 4 1.96 0.33 18.87
C VAL A 4 2.50 0.35 19.19
N GLY A 5 2.90 0.50 18.42
CA GLY A 5 3.48 0.71 19.09
C GLY A 5 3.64 0.54 19.68
N LEU A 6 3.37 0.72 19.20
CA LEU A 6 3.68 0.64 20.08
C LEU A 6 3.69 0.19 20.44
N LEU A 7 3.39 0.43 20.00
CA LEU A 7 3.63 0.12 20.60
C LEU A 7 4.24 -0.10 20.58
N TYR A 8 5.30 -0.01 20.41
CA TYR A 8 5.99 -0.12 20.71
C TYR A 8 6.51 -0.06 21.14
N ASN A 9 6.37 -0.02 20.66
CA ASN A 9 7.08 -0.05 21.32
C ASN A 9 7.10 -0.41 22.05
N ILE A 10 6.93 -0.17 21.98
CA ILE A 10 7.23 -0.66 22.64
C ILE A 10 7.42 -1.30 22.77
N GLU A 11 7.63 -1.17 22.49
CA GLU A 11 8.05 -1.90 22.64
C GLU A 11 8.66 -2.08 22.52
N TYR A 12 9.40 -1.80 22.39
CA TYR A 12 10.28 -2.23 22.34
C TYR A 12 10.83 -2.42 23.09
N ILE A 13 11.17 -2.15 23.47
CA ILE A 13 11.78 -2.68 24.05
C ILE A 13 11.81 -3.44 24.74
N ALA A 14 11.82 -3.54 25.10
CA ALA A 14 11.85 -4.42 25.64
C ALA A 14 12.05 -5.17 25.53
N LYS A 15 12.45 -4.89 25.23
CA LYS A 15 12.84 -5.58 24.93
C LYS A 15 13.66 -5.74 24.69
N SER A 16 14.11 -4.95 25.04
CA SER A 16 15.09 -5.19 24.58
C SER A 16 15.93 -6.16 24.75
N LYS A 17 16.16 -6.50 25.37
CA LYS A 17 16.71 -7.59 25.35
C LYS A 17 16.11 -8.61 24.59
N GLY A 18 15.08 -8.93 24.76
CA GLY A 18 14.39 -9.93 24.00
C GLY A 18 14.23 -9.56 22.56
N GLN A 19 14.18 -8.29 22.26
CA GLN A 19 14.01 -7.87 20.87
C GLN A 19 15.17 -8.24 20.01
N ALA A 20 16.34 -8.31 20.54
CA ALA A 20 17.49 -8.73 19.78
C ALA A 20 17.36 -10.17 19.31
N GLU A 21 16.41 -10.89 19.88
CA GLU A 21 16.18 -12.28 19.56
C GLU A 21 15.15 -12.53 18.49
N LEU A 22 14.66 -11.49 17.82
CA LEU A 22 13.70 -11.66 16.75
C LEU A 22 14.27 -12.54 15.66
N SER A 23 13.46 -13.53 15.25
CA SER A 23 13.85 -14.38 14.14
C SER A 23 13.82 -13.59 12.84
N PRO A 24 14.56 -14.02 11.81
CA PRO A 24 14.45 -13.36 10.50
C PRO A 24 13.03 -13.29 9.98
N LEU A 25 12.23 -14.34 10.21
CA LEU A 25 10.83 -14.34 9.77
C LEU A 25 10.02 -13.27 10.48
N THR A 26 10.21 -13.12 11.80
CA THR A 26 9.51 -12.08 12.55
C THR A 26 9.91 -10.69 12.08
N HIS A 27 11.20 -10.51 11.79
CA HIS A 27 11.67 -9.23 11.28
C HIS A 27 11.05 -8.91 9.92
N GLN A 28 10.96 -9.90 9.03
CA GLN A 28 10.35 -9.72 7.72
C GLN A 28 8.86 -9.38 7.86
N ASN A 29 8.17 -10.05 8.76
CA ASN A 29 6.75 -9.75 9.01
C ASN A 29 6.57 -8.33 9.54
N ASP A 30 7.48 -7.85 10.37
CA ASP A 30 7.43 -6.47 10.86
C ASP A 30 7.56 -5.48 9.71
N ILE A 31 8.50 -5.72 8.81
CA ILE A 31 8.68 -4.88 7.63
C ILE A 31 7.40 -4.87 6.79
N PHE A 32 6.80 -6.05 6.59
CA PHE A 32 5.57 -6.16 5.82
C PHE A 32 4.45 -5.33 6.46
N GLN A 33 4.25 -5.45 7.77
CA GLN A 33 3.19 -4.70 8.45
C GLN A 33 3.41 -3.20 8.35
N ARG A 34 4.66 -2.77 8.46
CA ARG A 34 4.99 -1.35 8.32
C ARG A 34 4.74 -0.85 6.91
N LEU A 35 5.08 -1.68 5.90
CA LEU A 35 4.81 -1.31 4.51
C LEU A 35 3.31 -1.14 4.28
N ILE A 36 2.49 -2.09 4.74
CA ILE A 36 1.05 -2.02 4.55
C ILE A 36 0.49 -0.74 5.16
N SER A 37 0.95 -0.38 6.35
CA SER A 37 0.52 0.85 6.99
C SER A 37 0.86 2.09 6.16
N LEU A 38 2.09 2.12 5.62
CA LEU A 38 2.51 3.23 4.76
C LEU A 38 1.72 3.29 3.46
N VAL A 39 1.48 2.13 2.85
CA VAL A 39 0.70 2.06 1.61
C VAL A 39 -0.71 2.58 1.84
N ASN A 40 -1.35 2.18 2.93
CA ASN A 40 -2.69 2.66 3.24
C ASN A 40 -2.73 4.18 3.46
N THR A 41 -1.64 4.74 3.95
CA THR A 41 -1.57 6.18 4.22
C THR A 41 -1.24 7.00 2.99
N TYR A 42 -0.32 6.53 2.15
CA TYR A 42 0.30 7.36 1.12
C TYR A 42 0.02 6.94 -0.32
N SER A 43 -0.65 5.82 -0.58
CA SER A 43 -0.71 5.28 -1.94
C SER A 43 -1.38 6.21 -2.94
N LYS A 44 -2.28 7.09 -2.51
CA LYS A 44 -2.93 8.02 -3.42
C LYS A 44 -1.96 9.05 -4.01
N THR A 45 -0.92 9.39 -3.26
CA THR A 45 0.03 10.41 -3.70
C THR A 45 1.40 9.84 -4.03
N GLU A 46 1.78 8.70 -3.45
CA GLU A 46 3.14 8.16 -3.57
C GLU A 46 3.08 6.76 -4.15
N ARG A 47 3.50 6.63 -5.41
CA ARG A 47 3.44 5.35 -6.12
C ARG A 47 4.81 4.79 -6.50
N ASN A 48 5.86 5.37 -5.95
CA ASN A 48 7.22 4.94 -6.22
C ASN A 48 7.74 4.11 -5.06
N VAL A 49 8.27 2.92 -5.37
CA VAL A 49 8.80 2.03 -4.34
C VAL A 49 9.87 2.73 -3.51
N SER A 50 10.65 3.61 -4.12
CA SER A 50 11.72 4.32 -3.41
C SER A 50 11.20 5.14 -2.23
N PHE A 51 10.02 5.74 -2.37
CA PHE A 51 9.43 6.49 -1.28
C PHE A 51 9.25 5.61 -0.04
N TYR A 52 8.67 4.42 -0.25
CA TYR A 52 8.39 3.50 0.86
C TYR A 52 9.67 2.92 1.44
N ALA A 53 10.62 2.60 0.57
CA ALA A 53 11.90 2.10 1.03
C ALA A 53 12.62 3.13 1.91
N ASN A 54 12.60 4.40 1.48
CA ASN A 54 13.21 5.47 2.27
C ASN A 54 12.55 5.62 3.63
N LYS A 55 11.22 5.52 3.67
CA LYS A 55 10.51 5.61 4.95
C LYS A 55 10.90 4.49 5.91
N LEU A 56 11.25 3.34 5.36
CA LEU A 56 11.62 2.17 6.16
C LEU A 56 13.14 2.04 6.33
N CYS A 57 13.89 3.00 5.80
CA CYS A 57 15.36 2.99 5.87
C CYS A 57 15.96 1.76 5.21
N LEU A 58 15.36 1.33 4.09
CA LEU A 58 15.78 0.17 3.33
C LEU A 58 16.03 0.55 1.88
N THR A 59 16.77 -0.30 1.15
CA THR A 59 16.87 -0.13 -0.29
C THR A 59 15.60 -0.63 -0.95
N PRO A 60 15.22 -0.09 -2.12
CA PRO A 60 14.05 -0.61 -2.85
C PRO A 60 14.16 -2.10 -3.16
N ARG A 61 15.37 -2.53 -3.53
CA ARG A 61 15.59 -3.93 -3.87
C ARG A 61 15.36 -4.84 -2.67
N TYR A 62 15.90 -4.47 -1.52
CA TYR A 62 15.72 -5.27 -0.32
C TYR A 62 14.26 -5.31 0.11
N LEU A 63 13.60 -4.16 0.06
CA LEU A 63 12.19 -4.09 0.42
C LEU A 63 11.36 -5.02 -0.47
N ASN A 64 11.55 -4.96 -1.78
CA ASN A 64 10.83 -5.86 -2.69
C ASN A 64 11.12 -7.32 -2.40
N THR A 65 12.37 -7.65 -2.10
CA THR A 65 12.72 -9.03 -1.77
C THR A 65 11.94 -9.52 -0.54
N VAL A 66 11.93 -8.73 0.52
CA VAL A 66 11.23 -9.10 1.75
C VAL A 66 9.73 -9.23 1.51
N ILE A 67 9.14 -8.27 0.79
CA ILE A 67 7.69 -8.28 0.56
C ILE A 67 7.28 -9.47 -0.31
N ARG A 68 8.08 -9.80 -1.32
CA ARG A 68 7.78 -10.98 -2.14
C ARG A 68 7.89 -12.28 -1.34
N GLN A 69 8.87 -12.37 -0.46
CA GLN A 69 9.03 -13.55 0.37
C GLN A 69 7.90 -13.69 1.39
N THR A 70 7.42 -12.57 1.91
CA THR A 70 6.41 -12.57 2.96
C THR A 70 4.99 -12.74 2.40
N SER A 71 4.68 -12.09 1.29
CA SER A 71 3.30 -11.99 0.81
C SER A 71 3.10 -12.57 -0.58
N GLN A 72 4.14 -13.00 -1.25
CA GLN A 72 4.07 -13.52 -2.62
C GLN A 72 3.71 -12.44 -3.64
N GLN A 73 3.77 -11.16 -3.27
CA GLN A 73 3.46 -10.04 -4.14
C GLN A 73 4.54 -8.98 -4.04
N THR A 74 4.64 -8.12 -5.05
CA THR A 74 5.61 -7.04 -5.05
C THR A 74 5.07 -5.84 -4.28
N VAL A 75 5.95 -4.88 -3.97
CA VAL A 75 5.52 -3.63 -3.35
C VAL A 75 4.51 -2.91 -4.26
N MET A 76 4.78 -2.88 -5.57
CA MET A 76 3.86 -2.23 -6.52
C MET A 76 2.50 -2.90 -6.54
N ASP A 77 2.44 -4.22 -6.40
CA ASP A 77 1.16 -4.92 -6.33
C ASP A 77 0.34 -4.40 -5.15
N TRP A 78 0.96 -4.21 -4.00
CA TRP A 78 0.26 -3.72 -2.83
C TRP A 78 -0.19 -2.28 -2.99
N ILE A 79 0.67 -1.44 -3.59
CA ILE A 79 0.31 -0.06 -3.87
C ILE A 79 -0.91 -0.01 -4.80
N ASN A 80 -0.86 -0.78 -5.89
CA ASN A 80 -1.94 -0.82 -6.86
C ASN A 80 -3.25 -1.32 -6.27
N GLN A 81 -3.18 -2.33 -5.42
CA GLN A 81 -4.37 -2.85 -4.75
C GLN A 81 -5.00 -1.81 -3.84
N SER A 82 -4.20 -1.05 -3.13
CA SER A 82 -4.70 0.01 -2.26
C SER A 82 -5.43 1.08 -3.07
N ILE A 83 -4.86 1.46 -4.22
CA ILE A 83 -5.48 2.46 -5.10
C ILE A 83 -6.81 1.93 -5.64
N ILE A 84 -6.85 0.67 -6.05
CA ILE A 84 -8.07 0.06 -6.57
C ILE A 84 -9.16 0.00 -5.51
N LEU A 85 -8.82 -0.34 -4.28
CA LEU A 85 -9.81 -0.37 -3.20
C LEU A 85 -10.40 1.01 -2.98
N GLU A 86 -9.56 2.02 -2.96
CA GLU A 86 -10.03 3.39 -2.81
C GLU A 86 -10.91 3.81 -3.98
N ALA A 87 -10.50 3.44 -5.20
CA ALA A 87 -11.28 3.75 -6.39
C ALA A 87 -12.66 3.10 -6.34
N LYS A 88 -12.73 1.85 -5.92
CA LYS A 88 -14.01 1.15 -5.82
C LYS A 88 -14.94 1.83 -4.83
N VAL A 89 -14.41 2.25 -3.69
CA VAL A 89 -15.22 2.96 -2.69
C VAL A 89 -15.75 4.27 -3.27
N LEU A 90 -14.89 5.04 -3.91
CA LEU A 90 -15.28 6.32 -4.49
C LEU A 90 -16.31 6.15 -5.61
N LEU A 91 -16.14 5.13 -6.44
CA LEU A 91 -17.07 4.89 -7.56
C LEU A 91 -18.46 4.50 -7.06
N LYS A 92 -18.55 3.77 -5.96
CA LYS A 92 -19.84 3.27 -5.47
C LYS A 92 -20.51 4.19 -4.47
N HIS A 93 -19.74 4.97 -3.71
CA HIS A 93 -20.29 5.63 -2.53
C HIS A 93 -20.15 7.15 -2.52
N SER A 94 -19.54 7.77 -3.53
CA SER A 94 -19.28 9.21 -3.47
C SER A 94 -20.13 10.05 -4.42
N ASN A 95 -20.84 9.43 -5.36
CA ASN A 95 -21.62 10.12 -6.40
C ASN A 95 -20.75 11.03 -7.28
N ARG A 96 -19.46 10.81 -7.31
CA ARG A 96 -18.55 11.61 -8.13
C ARG A 96 -18.46 11.05 -9.54
N LEU A 97 -18.17 11.95 -10.48
CA LEU A 97 -17.91 11.52 -11.85
C LEU A 97 -16.54 10.86 -11.93
N VAL A 98 -16.40 9.98 -12.93
CA VAL A 98 -15.16 9.23 -13.08
C VAL A 98 -13.95 10.15 -13.19
N TYR A 99 -14.07 11.28 -13.93
CA TYR A 99 -12.92 12.17 -14.07
C TYR A 99 -12.53 12.84 -12.74
N GLN A 100 -13.51 13.07 -11.87
CA GLN A 100 -13.23 13.65 -10.55
C GLN A 100 -12.48 12.65 -9.67
N ILE A 101 -12.86 11.38 -9.76
CA ILE A 101 -12.18 10.30 -9.02
C ILE A 101 -10.76 10.12 -9.53
N SER A 102 -10.60 10.14 -10.87
CA SER A 102 -9.28 10.08 -11.48
C SER A 102 -8.35 11.16 -10.94
N ASP A 103 -8.89 12.37 -10.85
CA ASP A 103 -8.13 13.51 -10.37
C ASP A 103 -7.78 13.37 -8.89
N GLU A 104 -8.73 12.95 -8.09
CA GLU A 104 -8.50 12.74 -6.66
C GLU A 104 -7.44 11.68 -6.40
N LEU A 105 -7.39 10.65 -7.24
CA LEU A 105 -6.42 9.57 -7.11
C LEU A 105 -5.10 9.88 -7.80
N ASN A 106 -4.94 11.12 -8.29
CA ASN A 106 -3.69 11.62 -8.86
C ASN A 106 -3.27 10.91 -10.14
N PHE A 107 -4.23 10.52 -10.98
CA PHE A 107 -3.91 10.04 -12.32
C PHE A 107 -3.71 11.23 -13.25
N PRO A 108 -2.83 11.09 -14.26
CA PRO A 108 -2.59 12.20 -15.20
C PRO A 108 -3.84 12.63 -15.95
N ASN A 109 -4.74 11.70 -16.26
CA ASN A 109 -6.01 11.98 -16.91
C ASN A 109 -6.94 10.79 -16.76
N PRO A 110 -8.24 10.96 -17.07
CA PRO A 110 -9.19 9.84 -16.90
C PRO A 110 -8.88 8.62 -17.76
N SER A 111 -8.23 8.79 -18.89
CA SER A 111 -7.88 7.68 -19.75
C SER A 111 -6.89 6.73 -19.07
N PHE A 112 -5.88 7.28 -18.41
CA PHE A 112 -4.93 6.47 -17.65
C PHE A 112 -5.64 5.71 -16.53
N PHE A 113 -6.52 6.40 -15.82
CA PHE A 113 -7.28 5.78 -14.74
C PHE A 113 -8.13 4.63 -15.28
N SER A 114 -8.85 4.86 -16.37
CA SER A 114 -9.71 3.83 -16.95
C SER A 114 -8.93 2.59 -17.37
N LYS A 115 -7.78 2.79 -18.00
CA LYS A 115 -6.94 1.67 -18.41
C LYS A 115 -6.39 0.91 -17.21
N PHE A 116 -5.95 1.63 -16.19
CA PHE A 116 -5.45 1.01 -14.98
C PHE A 116 -6.54 0.20 -14.29
N PHE A 117 -7.71 0.80 -14.13
CA PHE A 117 -8.82 0.14 -13.44
C PHE A 117 -9.27 -1.11 -14.20
N LYS A 118 -9.37 -1.02 -15.52
CA LYS A 118 -9.79 -2.17 -16.33
C LYS A 118 -8.75 -3.28 -16.28
N ARG A 119 -7.46 -2.93 -16.31
CA ARG A 119 -6.41 -3.95 -16.21
C ARG A 119 -6.49 -4.69 -14.87
N MET A 120 -6.79 -3.96 -13.80
CA MET A 120 -6.80 -4.53 -12.46
C MET A 120 -8.08 -5.29 -12.13
N THR A 121 -9.22 -4.86 -12.68
CA THR A 121 -10.52 -5.41 -12.28
C THR A 121 -11.27 -6.12 -13.41
N GLY A 122 -10.88 -5.92 -14.66
CA GLY A 122 -11.60 -6.45 -15.80
C GLY A 122 -12.73 -5.57 -16.31
N MET A 123 -13.05 -4.49 -15.61
CA MET A 123 -14.14 -3.59 -15.97
C MET A 123 -13.64 -2.15 -16.04
N THR A 124 -14.28 -1.34 -16.87
CA THR A 124 -14.01 0.09 -16.84
C THR A 124 -14.61 0.71 -15.58
N PRO A 125 -14.11 1.88 -15.15
CA PRO A 125 -14.72 2.54 -13.99
C PRO A 125 -16.21 2.84 -14.19
N GLN A 126 -16.59 3.24 -15.40
CA GLN A 126 -17.99 3.52 -15.70
C GLN A 126 -18.85 2.28 -15.55
N GLU A 127 -18.37 1.14 -16.06
CA GLU A 127 -19.09 -0.13 -15.93
C GLU A 127 -19.24 -0.53 -14.48
N TYR A 128 -18.16 -0.39 -13.71
CA TYR A 128 -18.18 -0.73 -12.30
C TYR A 128 -19.15 0.18 -11.53
N GLN A 129 -19.15 1.48 -11.83
CA GLN A 129 -20.02 2.44 -11.14
C GLN A 129 -21.49 2.14 -11.35
N LYS A 130 -21.86 1.69 -12.56
CA LYS A 130 -23.24 1.38 -12.88
C LYS A 130 -23.71 0.06 -12.27
N ASN A 131 -22.83 -0.87 -12.08
CA ASN A 131 -23.18 -2.16 -11.48
C ASN A 131 -23.33 -2.04 -9.98
#